data_4227e54e3279c39dde3e23f72ee47abb
#
_entry.id   4227e54e3279c39dde3e23f72ee47abb
#
_cell.length_a   1.000
_cell.length_b   1.000
_cell.length_c   1.000
_cell.angle_alpha   90.00
_cell.angle_beta   90.00
_cell.angle_gamma   90.00
#
_symmetry.space_group_name_H-M   'P 1'
#
loop_
_entity.id
_entity.type
_entity.pdbx_description
1 polymer ?
#
loop_
_entity_poly.entity_id
_entity_poly.type
_entity_poly.pdbx_seq_one_letter_code
_entity_poly.pdbx_strand_id
1 'polypeptide(L)'
;RESGRKAIEYFMKNQTPQAIVFANDAMAIGGMERLQQYGYEIPKDIVVTGFDNDELSAFYIPSLTTVDRRQEMLGEKAVDLLFDAQSHTSVKLETQILYRESCGCNCQTPKSIRDLRVEYQNQCLSYEEALDALKSMELDLSGLESVEELCSRLKKYVIRSDMKEFYLCLCDEKKLFAYDDIKTNIREQAICEHYTQK
;
A
#
# COMPACT_ATOMS: atom_id res chain seq x y z
N ARG A 1 9.80 -9.41 3.69
CA ARG A 1 9.48 -10.82 4.01
C ARG A 1 10.74 -11.67 4.11
N GLU A 2 11.63 -11.63 3.11
CA GLU A 2 12.87 -12.45 3.09
C GLU A 2 13.75 -12.19 4.32
N SER A 3 13.89 -10.94 4.75
CA SER A 3 14.66 -10.58 5.96
C SER A 3 14.06 -11.21 7.22
N GLY A 4 12.73 -11.33 7.31
CA GLY A 4 12.05 -12.00 8.41
C GLY A 4 12.35 -13.50 8.44
N ARG A 5 12.31 -14.17 7.28
CA ARG A 5 12.66 -15.60 7.18
C ARG A 5 14.12 -15.86 7.63
N LYS A 6 15.05 -15.04 7.17
CA LYS A 6 16.47 -15.14 7.58
C LYS A 6 16.68 -14.90 9.07
N ALA A 7 15.93 -13.97 9.67
CA ALA A 7 15.98 -13.75 11.11
C ALA A 7 15.56 -15.01 11.90
N ILE A 8 14.50 -15.70 11.46
CA ILE A 8 14.08 -16.96 12.09
C ILE A 8 15.15 -18.04 11.93
N GLU A 9 15.76 -18.18 10.76
CA GLU A 9 16.85 -19.15 10.56
C GLU A 9 18.02 -18.91 11.52
N TYR A 10 18.33 -17.65 11.79
CA TYR A 10 19.36 -17.29 12.77
C TYR A 10 18.97 -17.65 14.20
N PHE A 11 17.74 -17.32 14.63
CA PHE A 11 17.24 -17.63 15.98
C PHE A 11 17.18 -19.15 16.22
N MET A 12 16.70 -19.92 15.26
CA MET A 12 16.58 -21.38 15.42
C MET A 12 17.93 -22.08 15.56
N LYS A 13 19.02 -21.49 15.05
CA LYS A 13 20.37 -22.03 15.21
C LYS A 13 20.98 -21.77 16.58
N ASN A 14 20.55 -20.71 17.26
CA ASN A 14 21.16 -20.28 18.52
C ASN A 14 20.26 -20.58 19.72
N GLN A 15 19.14 -19.91 19.82
CA GLN A 15 18.19 -20.09 20.92
C GLN A 15 16.79 -19.72 20.43
N THR A 16 15.82 -20.61 20.60
CA THR A 16 14.42 -20.36 20.27
C THR A 16 13.82 -19.34 21.24
N PRO A 17 13.40 -18.16 20.80
CA PRO A 17 12.80 -17.16 21.66
C PRO A 17 11.32 -17.50 21.93
N GLN A 18 10.79 -17.05 23.04
CA GLN A 18 9.36 -17.17 23.37
C GLN A 18 8.50 -16.11 22.65
N ALA A 19 9.10 -14.98 22.29
CA ALA A 19 8.43 -13.90 21.58
C ALA A 19 9.39 -13.20 20.62
N ILE A 20 8.88 -12.75 19.49
CA ILE A 20 9.64 -12.01 18.48
C ILE A 20 8.87 -10.76 18.09
N VAL A 21 9.53 -9.61 18.22
CA VAL A 21 9.04 -8.32 17.75
C VAL A 21 9.77 -7.96 16.47
N PHE A 22 9.03 -7.83 15.37
CA PHE A 22 9.60 -7.44 14.09
C PHE A 22 9.47 -5.93 13.87
N ALA A 23 10.41 -5.37 13.11
CA ALA A 23 10.44 -3.94 12.79
C ALA A 23 9.28 -3.50 11.89
N ASN A 24 8.68 -4.42 11.12
CA ASN A 24 7.48 -4.18 10.32
C ASN A 24 6.71 -5.48 10.03
N ASP A 25 5.47 -5.33 9.56
CA ASP A 25 4.55 -6.44 9.30
C ASP A 25 5.04 -7.36 8.18
N ALA A 26 5.66 -6.81 7.13
CA ALA A 26 6.20 -7.62 6.05
C ALA A 26 7.31 -8.57 6.53
N MET A 27 8.16 -8.13 7.46
CA MET A 27 9.16 -8.99 8.13
C MET A 27 8.48 -10.00 9.04
N ALA A 28 7.49 -9.56 9.84
CA ALA A 28 6.75 -10.43 10.75
C ALA A 28 6.07 -11.58 10.01
N ILE A 29 5.35 -11.29 8.93
CA ILE A 29 4.70 -12.31 8.09
C ILE A 29 5.73 -13.31 7.52
N GLY A 30 6.84 -12.82 6.97
CA GLY A 30 7.92 -13.71 6.52
C GLY A 30 8.51 -14.57 7.63
N GLY A 31 8.62 -14.02 8.84
CA GLY A 31 9.03 -14.76 10.03
C GLY A 31 8.02 -15.83 10.44
N MET A 32 6.73 -15.48 10.46
CA MET A 32 5.62 -16.41 10.79
C MET A 32 5.56 -17.56 9.78
N GLU A 33 5.68 -17.27 8.48
CA GLU A 33 5.77 -18.31 7.44
C GLU A 33 6.89 -19.31 7.73
N ARG A 34 8.07 -18.82 8.11
CA ARG A 34 9.23 -19.66 8.39
C ARG A 34 9.07 -20.46 9.68
N LEU A 35 8.51 -19.86 10.73
CA LEU A 35 8.18 -20.56 11.99
C LEU A 35 7.20 -21.71 11.74
N GLN A 36 6.13 -21.48 10.97
CA GLN A 36 5.15 -22.50 10.61
C GLN A 36 5.78 -23.62 9.78
N GLN A 37 6.71 -23.32 8.87
CA GLN A 37 7.48 -24.34 8.13
C GLN A 37 8.36 -25.21 9.06
N TYR A 38 8.86 -24.64 10.17
CA TYR A 38 9.57 -25.39 11.20
C TYR A 38 8.65 -26.13 12.18
N GLY A 39 7.33 -26.03 12.02
CA GLY A 39 6.33 -26.72 12.84
C GLY A 39 5.97 -25.99 14.14
N TYR A 40 6.36 -24.72 14.30
CA TYR A 40 5.97 -23.93 15.47
C TYR A 40 4.53 -23.40 15.32
N GLU A 41 3.76 -23.50 16.40
CA GLU A 41 2.41 -22.93 16.50
C GLU A 41 2.48 -21.50 17.08
N ILE A 42 1.93 -20.55 16.35
CA ILE A 42 1.82 -19.15 16.77
C ILE A 42 0.37 -18.91 17.23
N PRO A 43 0.13 -18.39 18.41
CA PRO A 43 1.05 -17.83 19.41
C PRO A 43 1.51 -18.84 20.47
N LYS A 44 1.13 -20.10 20.39
CA LYS A 44 1.29 -21.09 21.46
C LYS A 44 2.75 -21.34 21.84
N ASP A 45 3.61 -21.53 20.85
CA ASP A 45 5.04 -21.78 21.04
C ASP A 45 5.83 -20.48 21.01
N ILE A 46 5.50 -19.59 20.09
CA ILE A 46 6.19 -18.31 19.89
C ILE A 46 5.17 -17.20 19.61
N VAL A 47 5.22 -16.14 20.40
CA VAL A 47 4.44 -14.93 20.17
C VAL A 47 5.13 -14.07 19.10
N VAL A 48 4.35 -13.50 18.19
CA VAL A 48 4.88 -12.64 17.11
C VAL A 48 4.12 -11.33 17.08
N THR A 49 4.86 -10.21 16.96
CA THR A 49 4.28 -8.90 16.73
C THR A 49 5.01 -8.16 15.61
N GLY A 50 4.31 -7.30 14.91
CA GLY A 50 4.82 -6.46 13.84
C GLY A 50 4.65 -4.97 14.13
N PHE A 51 4.76 -4.17 13.07
CA PHE A 51 4.61 -2.73 13.07
C PHE A 51 4.18 -2.29 11.67
N ASP A 52 3.33 -1.30 11.52
CA ASP A 52 2.83 -0.60 10.33
C ASP A 52 1.32 -0.75 10.10
N ASN A 53 0.68 -1.82 10.60
CA ASN A 53 -0.70 -2.18 10.30
C ASN A 53 -0.93 -2.36 8.77
N ASP A 54 -0.03 -3.10 8.11
CA ASP A 54 -0.20 -3.51 6.72
C ASP A 54 -1.49 -4.35 6.58
N GLU A 55 -2.22 -4.20 5.48
CA GLU A 55 -3.47 -4.93 5.22
C GLU A 55 -3.33 -6.43 5.43
N LEU A 56 -2.24 -7.02 4.96
CA LEU A 56 -1.95 -8.45 5.13
C LEU A 56 -1.85 -8.89 6.58
N SER A 57 -1.52 -7.98 7.51
CA SER A 57 -1.41 -8.30 8.92
C SER A 57 -2.74 -8.74 9.54
N ALA A 58 -3.86 -8.23 9.03
CA ALA A 58 -5.20 -8.60 9.47
C ALA A 58 -5.68 -9.94 8.87
N PHE A 59 -5.22 -10.27 7.66
CA PHE A 59 -5.68 -11.43 6.91
C PHE A 59 -4.79 -12.67 7.04
N TYR A 60 -3.58 -12.52 7.56
CA TYR A 60 -2.68 -13.65 7.80
C TYR A 60 -3.23 -14.59 8.88
N ILE A 61 -2.83 -15.85 8.87
CA ILE A 61 -3.29 -16.86 9.86
C ILE A 61 -2.09 -17.40 10.63
N PRO A 62 -2.04 -17.17 11.96
CA PRO A 62 -2.90 -16.29 12.76
C PRO A 62 -2.74 -14.81 12.40
N SER A 63 -3.78 -14.00 12.60
CA SER A 63 -3.73 -12.55 12.33
C SER A 63 -2.69 -11.85 13.20
N LEU A 64 -1.92 -10.95 12.59
CA LEU A 64 -0.75 -10.35 13.20
C LEU A 64 -1.10 -9.16 14.11
N THR A 65 -0.70 -9.24 15.38
CA THR A 65 -0.68 -8.09 16.29
C THR A 65 0.36 -7.09 15.83
N THR A 66 -0.04 -5.84 15.67
CA THR A 66 0.81 -4.79 15.09
C THR A 66 0.52 -3.42 15.70
N VAL A 67 1.32 -2.43 15.32
CA VAL A 67 1.14 -1.03 15.70
C VAL A 67 0.67 -0.24 14.48
N ASP A 68 -0.48 0.41 14.61
CA ASP A 68 -0.95 1.36 13.62
C ASP A 68 -0.28 2.72 13.81
N ARG A 69 0.46 3.16 12.81
CA ARG A 69 1.13 4.47 12.78
C ARG A 69 0.22 5.61 12.40
N ARG A 70 -1.04 5.34 12.05
CA ARG A 70 -1.99 6.35 11.55
C ARG A 70 -1.39 7.17 10.39
N GLN A 71 -1.01 6.50 9.32
CA GLN A 71 -0.30 7.10 8.18
C GLN A 71 -1.02 8.29 7.56
N GLU A 72 -2.35 8.26 7.50
CA GLU A 72 -3.18 9.37 7.02
C GLU A 72 -2.97 10.62 7.88
N MET A 73 -3.09 10.48 9.20
CA MET A 73 -2.86 11.58 10.14
C MET A 73 -1.41 12.09 10.08
N LEU A 74 -0.44 11.20 9.84
CA LEU A 74 0.96 11.58 9.65
C LEU A 74 1.11 12.47 8.41
N GLY A 75 0.47 12.09 7.30
CA GLY A 75 0.46 12.86 6.07
C GLY A 75 -0.20 14.23 6.24
N GLU A 76 -1.38 14.28 6.86
CA GLU A 76 -2.07 15.54 7.17
C GLU A 76 -1.20 16.48 8.01
N LYS A 77 -0.61 15.97 9.09
CA LYS A 77 0.26 16.77 9.97
C LYS A 77 1.55 17.23 9.29
N ALA A 78 2.12 16.41 8.40
CA ALA A 78 3.28 16.82 7.62
C ALA A 78 2.94 17.99 6.68
N VAL A 79 1.78 17.96 6.05
CA VAL A 79 1.28 19.08 5.20
C VAL A 79 1.02 20.31 6.04
N ASP A 80 0.32 20.18 7.20
CA ASP A 80 0.08 21.30 8.13
C ASP A 80 1.40 22.00 8.47
N LEU A 81 2.44 21.25 8.85
CA LEU A 81 3.75 21.79 9.23
C LEU A 81 4.49 22.48 8.06
N LEU A 82 4.30 22.02 6.82
CA LEU A 82 4.89 22.66 5.65
C LEU A 82 4.30 24.04 5.37
N PHE A 83 3.01 24.21 5.66
CA PHE A 83 2.33 25.49 5.45
C PHE A 83 2.35 26.42 6.67
N ASP A 84 2.75 25.93 7.83
CA ASP A 84 2.95 26.76 9.03
C ASP A 84 4.38 27.32 9.06
N ALA A 85 4.58 28.47 8.44
CA ALA A 85 5.89 29.13 8.31
C ALA A 85 6.55 29.51 9.66
N GLN A 86 5.84 29.35 10.79
CA GLN A 86 6.33 29.73 12.13
C GLN A 86 6.67 28.53 13.01
N SER A 87 6.29 27.32 12.65
CA SER A 87 6.53 26.14 13.50
C SER A 87 7.78 25.37 13.07
N HIS A 88 8.87 25.56 13.78
CA HIS A 88 10.03 24.66 13.78
C HIS A 88 9.88 23.53 14.79
N THR A 89 8.66 23.15 15.14
CA THR A 89 8.38 22.18 16.19
C THR A 89 8.21 20.77 15.61
N SER A 90 8.84 19.79 16.23
CA SER A 90 8.56 18.39 15.96
C SER A 90 7.23 17.99 16.62
N VAL A 91 6.36 17.33 15.85
CA VAL A 91 5.09 16.80 16.34
C VAL A 91 5.23 15.30 16.58
N LYS A 92 4.83 14.83 17.75
CA LYS A 92 4.71 13.40 18.05
C LYS A 92 3.25 12.98 17.88
N LEU A 93 3.01 11.97 17.05
CA LEU A 93 1.69 11.37 16.91
C LEU A 93 1.58 10.14 17.79
N GLU A 94 0.43 9.97 18.41
CA GLU A 94 0.12 8.75 19.13
C GLU A 94 -0.16 7.62 18.18
N THR A 95 0.48 6.49 18.41
CA THR A 95 0.24 5.23 17.69
C THR A 95 -0.77 4.39 18.47
N GLN A 96 -1.37 3.41 17.78
CA GLN A 96 -2.31 2.49 18.39
C GLN A 96 -1.83 1.05 18.24
N ILE A 97 -1.84 0.27 19.32
CA ILE A 97 -1.57 -1.17 19.25
C ILE A 97 -2.87 -1.88 18.86
N LEU A 98 -2.81 -2.69 17.83
CA LEU A 98 -3.89 -3.55 17.39
C LEU A 98 -3.57 -4.98 17.82
N TYR A 99 -4.21 -5.40 18.90
CA TYR A 99 -4.08 -6.77 19.41
C TYR A 99 -4.86 -7.72 18.53
N ARG A 100 -4.17 -8.77 18.02
CA ARG A 100 -4.73 -9.83 17.20
C ARG A 100 -4.30 -11.20 17.71
N GLU A 101 -4.43 -12.25 16.89
CA GLU A 101 -4.21 -13.63 17.31
C GLU A 101 -2.74 -13.95 17.62
N SER A 102 -1.79 -13.36 16.89
CA SER A 102 -0.37 -13.74 16.96
C SER A 102 0.31 -13.41 18.30
N CYS A 103 -0.31 -12.60 19.16
CA CYS A 103 0.15 -12.36 20.54
C CYS A 103 -0.55 -13.23 21.60
N GLY A 104 -1.52 -14.04 21.19
CA GLY A 104 -2.33 -14.83 22.12
C GLY A 104 -3.46 -14.05 22.78
N CYS A 105 -3.66 -12.79 22.41
CA CYS A 105 -4.79 -12.00 22.87
C CYS A 105 -6.06 -12.50 22.16
N ASN A 106 -7.08 -12.93 22.91
CA ASN A 106 -8.37 -13.35 22.37
C ASN A 106 -9.13 -12.14 21.83
N CYS A 107 -8.72 -11.67 20.67
CA CYS A 107 -9.53 -10.71 19.92
C CYS A 107 -10.63 -11.54 19.23
N GLN A 108 -11.86 -11.34 19.68
CA GLN A 108 -13.02 -11.84 18.94
C GLN A 108 -13.03 -11.08 17.59
N THR A 109 -12.46 -11.70 16.56
CA THR A 109 -12.64 -11.23 15.20
C THR A 109 -14.12 -11.42 14.85
N PRO A 110 -14.87 -10.35 14.57
CA PRO A 110 -16.32 -10.44 14.33
C PRO A 110 -16.68 -11.18 13.04
N LYS A 111 -15.69 -11.55 12.23
CA LYS A 111 -15.89 -12.28 10.97
C LYS A 111 -15.35 -13.71 11.10
N SER A 112 -16.07 -14.67 10.55
CA SER A 112 -15.56 -16.04 10.48
C SER A 112 -14.29 -16.09 9.61
N ILE A 113 -13.38 -17.02 9.88
CA ILE A 113 -12.19 -17.26 9.04
C ILE A 113 -12.59 -17.49 7.58
N ARG A 114 -13.77 -18.04 7.34
CA ARG A 114 -14.32 -18.27 6.01
C ARG A 114 -14.64 -16.95 5.29
N ASP A 115 -15.25 -16.00 6.00
CA ASP A 115 -15.63 -14.72 5.43
C ASP A 115 -14.38 -13.87 5.08
N LEU A 116 -13.38 -13.89 5.97
CA LEU A 116 -12.08 -13.25 5.73
C LEU A 116 -11.35 -13.87 4.53
N ARG A 117 -11.41 -15.19 4.40
CA ARG A 117 -10.77 -15.87 3.25
C ARG A 117 -11.43 -15.50 1.93
N VAL A 118 -12.75 -15.40 1.90
CA VAL A 118 -13.52 -14.96 0.71
C VAL A 118 -13.19 -13.50 0.38
N GLU A 119 -13.15 -12.62 1.38
CA GLU A 119 -12.82 -11.21 1.19
C GLU A 119 -11.40 -11.05 0.63
N TYR A 120 -10.41 -11.76 1.19
CA TYR A 120 -9.04 -11.76 0.71
C TYR A 120 -8.91 -12.30 -0.73
N GLN A 121 -9.61 -13.40 -1.05
CA GLN A 121 -9.61 -13.93 -2.41
C GLN A 121 -10.17 -12.93 -3.41
N ASN A 122 -11.27 -12.26 -3.07
CA ASN A 122 -11.87 -11.24 -3.93
C ASN A 122 -10.92 -10.05 -4.13
N GLN A 123 -10.20 -9.65 -3.08
CA GLN A 123 -9.23 -8.58 -3.15
C GLN A 123 -8.01 -8.95 -4.01
N CYS A 124 -7.49 -10.19 -3.87
CA CYS A 124 -6.42 -10.69 -4.74
C CYS A 124 -6.82 -10.71 -6.21
N LEU A 125 -8.03 -11.18 -6.52
CA LEU A 125 -8.56 -11.19 -7.89
C LEU A 125 -8.68 -9.76 -8.45
N SER A 126 -9.16 -8.82 -7.65
CA SER A 126 -9.25 -7.42 -8.05
C SER A 126 -7.87 -6.82 -8.36
N TYR A 127 -6.84 -7.14 -7.57
CA TYR A 127 -5.47 -6.69 -7.86
C TYR A 127 -4.88 -7.34 -9.12
N GLU A 128 -5.14 -8.63 -9.36
CA GLU A 128 -4.69 -9.31 -10.58
C GLU A 128 -5.35 -8.68 -11.81
N GLU A 129 -6.65 -8.42 -11.78
CA GLU A 129 -7.37 -7.73 -12.86
C GLU A 129 -6.83 -6.32 -13.10
N ALA A 130 -6.52 -5.56 -12.05
CA ALA A 130 -5.93 -4.24 -12.16
C ALA A 130 -4.52 -4.27 -12.78
N LEU A 131 -3.69 -5.23 -12.37
CA LEU A 131 -2.35 -5.43 -12.94
C LEU A 131 -2.40 -5.82 -14.42
N ASP A 132 -3.32 -6.70 -14.80
CA ASP A 132 -3.48 -7.10 -16.20
C ASP A 132 -4.03 -5.94 -17.05
N ALA A 133 -4.91 -5.11 -16.49
CA ALA A 133 -5.37 -3.89 -17.13
C ALA A 133 -4.22 -2.89 -17.35
N LEU A 134 -3.34 -2.70 -16.36
CA LEU A 134 -2.17 -1.83 -16.47
C LEU A 134 -1.17 -2.35 -17.54
N LYS A 135 -0.86 -3.64 -17.54
CA LYS A 135 0.00 -4.25 -18.57
C LYS A 135 -0.59 -4.10 -19.98
N SER A 136 -1.89 -4.33 -20.12
CA SER A 136 -2.58 -4.15 -21.38
C SER A 136 -2.55 -2.69 -21.83
N MET A 137 -2.71 -1.76 -20.90
CA MET A 137 -2.63 -0.33 -21.17
C MET A 137 -1.22 0.08 -21.61
N GLU A 138 -0.18 -0.42 -20.94
CA GLU A 138 1.23 -0.17 -21.32
C GLU A 138 1.51 -0.61 -22.73
N LEU A 139 1.10 -1.83 -23.13
CA LEU A 139 1.26 -2.34 -24.48
C LEU A 139 0.48 -1.52 -25.51
N ASP A 140 -0.75 -1.17 -25.21
CA ASP A 140 -1.62 -0.42 -26.12
C ASP A 140 -1.18 1.04 -26.31
N LEU A 141 -0.51 1.63 -25.32
CA LEU A 141 -0.01 3.01 -25.37
C LEU A 141 1.44 3.07 -25.86
N SER A 142 2.10 1.94 -26.07
CA SER A 142 3.43 1.92 -26.64
C SER A 142 3.39 2.17 -28.18
N GLY A 143 4.34 2.97 -28.67
CA GLY A 143 4.52 3.22 -30.11
C GLY A 143 3.45 4.09 -30.77
N LEU A 144 2.78 4.97 -30.00
CA LEU A 144 1.81 5.92 -30.54
C LEU A 144 2.52 7.07 -31.25
N GLU A 145 2.00 7.47 -32.43
CA GLU A 145 2.59 8.53 -33.25
C GLU A 145 1.79 9.84 -33.19
N SER A 146 0.55 9.83 -32.60
CA SER A 146 -0.28 11.03 -32.51
C SER A 146 -1.05 11.12 -31.19
N VAL A 147 -1.43 12.35 -30.82
CA VAL A 147 -2.25 12.65 -29.62
C VAL A 147 -3.67 12.12 -29.78
N GLU A 148 -4.22 12.18 -31.00
CA GLU A 148 -5.55 11.70 -31.32
C GLU A 148 -5.64 10.19 -31.13
N GLU A 149 -4.60 9.47 -31.53
CA GLU A 149 -4.50 8.02 -31.32
C GLU A 149 -4.39 7.70 -29.82
N LEU A 150 -3.59 8.45 -29.08
CA LEU A 150 -3.46 8.33 -27.61
C LEU A 150 -4.82 8.52 -26.93
N CYS A 151 -5.54 9.59 -27.24
CA CYS A 151 -6.86 9.88 -26.68
C CYS A 151 -7.87 8.77 -27.01
N SER A 152 -7.86 8.28 -28.27
CA SER A 152 -8.74 7.21 -28.70
C SER A 152 -8.50 5.91 -27.92
N ARG A 153 -7.23 5.56 -27.69
CA ARG A 153 -6.85 4.35 -26.96
C ARG A 153 -7.10 4.48 -25.45
N LEU A 154 -6.82 5.64 -24.86
CA LEU A 154 -7.10 5.90 -23.44
C LEU A 154 -8.58 5.82 -23.12
N LYS A 155 -9.46 6.25 -24.01
CA LYS A 155 -10.92 6.26 -23.80
C LYS A 155 -11.46 4.92 -23.32
N LYS A 156 -10.97 3.78 -23.87
CA LYS A 156 -11.44 2.44 -23.47
C LYS A 156 -11.09 2.09 -22.02
N TYR A 157 -9.97 2.61 -21.50
CA TYR A 157 -9.53 2.36 -20.12
C TYR A 157 -10.31 3.24 -19.13
N VAL A 158 -10.56 4.51 -19.49
CA VAL A 158 -11.41 5.42 -18.70
C VAL A 158 -12.81 4.84 -18.51
N ILE A 159 -13.41 4.30 -19.58
CA ILE A 159 -14.73 3.66 -19.52
C ILE A 159 -14.73 2.44 -18.60
N ARG A 160 -13.66 1.61 -18.63
CA ARG A 160 -13.54 0.40 -17.80
C ARG A 160 -13.29 0.70 -16.32
N SER A 161 -12.66 1.83 -16.00
CA SER A 161 -12.29 2.21 -14.62
C SER A 161 -13.40 2.96 -13.87
N ASP A 162 -14.59 3.13 -14.46
CA ASP A 162 -15.70 3.90 -13.89
C ASP A 162 -15.33 5.36 -13.50
N MET A 163 -14.28 5.90 -14.12
CA MET A 163 -13.87 7.29 -13.95
C MET A 163 -14.90 8.20 -14.63
N LYS A 164 -15.43 9.18 -13.89
CA LYS A 164 -16.40 10.14 -14.40
C LYS A 164 -15.77 11.20 -15.30
N GLU A 165 -14.55 11.57 -15.00
CA GLU A 165 -13.79 12.62 -15.71
C GLU A 165 -12.32 12.22 -15.83
N PHE A 166 -11.74 12.53 -16.95
CA PHE A 166 -10.33 12.32 -17.26
C PHE A 166 -9.75 13.52 -17.98
N TYR A 167 -8.61 14.00 -17.52
CA TYR A 167 -7.90 15.14 -18.11
C TYR A 167 -6.53 14.69 -18.61
N LEU A 168 -6.25 14.90 -19.89
CA LEU A 168 -4.94 14.70 -20.46
C LEU A 168 -4.28 16.06 -20.67
N CYS A 169 -3.20 16.32 -19.91
CA CYS A 169 -2.40 17.53 -20.04
C CYS A 169 -1.13 17.22 -20.84
N LEU A 170 -0.97 17.89 -21.97
CA LEU A 170 0.21 17.76 -22.81
C LEU A 170 1.15 18.95 -22.54
N CYS A 171 2.41 18.63 -22.23
CA CYS A 171 3.46 19.65 -22.06
C CYS A 171 4.36 19.68 -23.30
N ASP A 172 4.66 20.88 -23.81
CA ASP A 172 5.61 21.04 -24.90
C ASP A 172 7.06 20.87 -24.36
N GLU A 173 7.78 19.86 -24.87
CA GLU A 173 9.15 19.52 -24.44
C GLU A 173 10.15 20.68 -24.59
N LYS A 174 9.85 21.69 -25.40
CA LYS A 174 10.72 22.85 -25.63
C LYS A 174 10.69 23.89 -24.53
N LYS A 175 9.79 23.72 -23.55
CA LYS A 175 9.67 24.64 -22.40
C LYS A 175 9.84 23.85 -21.10
N LEU A 176 11.07 23.51 -20.77
CA LEU A 176 11.45 23.13 -19.40
C LEU A 176 11.37 24.38 -18.53
N PHE A 177 10.28 24.52 -17.79
CA PHE A 177 10.09 25.65 -16.87
C PHE A 177 10.85 25.39 -15.56
N ALA A 178 11.46 26.42 -15.00
CA ALA A 178 11.89 26.43 -13.62
C ALA A 178 10.65 26.25 -12.71
N TYR A 179 10.82 25.59 -11.57
CA TYR A 179 9.72 25.20 -10.67
C TYR A 179 8.79 26.37 -10.28
N ASP A 180 9.28 27.59 -10.26
CA ASP A 180 8.50 28.81 -9.95
C ASP A 180 7.57 29.25 -11.10
N ASP A 181 7.85 28.87 -12.34
CA ASP A 181 7.02 29.20 -13.50
C ASP A 181 5.80 28.26 -13.64
N ILE A 182 5.85 27.10 -13.00
CA ILE A 182 4.78 26.09 -13.07
C ILE A 182 3.47 26.62 -12.47
N LYS A 183 3.55 27.41 -11.39
CA LYS A 183 2.34 27.95 -10.72
C LYS A 183 1.57 28.96 -11.54
N THR A 184 2.23 29.68 -12.43
CA THR A 184 1.63 30.79 -13.19
C THR A 184 1.22 30.41 -14.63
N ASN A 185 1.91 29.47 -15.26
CA ASN A 185 1.75 29.16 -16.68
C ASN A 185 0.96 27.91 -17.04
N ILE A 186 0.65 27.01 -16.09
CA ILE A 186 -0.13 25.81 -16.37
C ILE A 186 -1.55 26.14 -16.89
N ARG A 187 -2.11 27.31 -16.53
CA ARG A 187 -3.46 27.71 -16.98
C ARG A 187 -3.52 28.22 -18.41
N GLU A 188 -2.42 28.67 -19.00
CA GLU A 188 -2.46 29.34 -20.30
C GLU A 188 -1.89 28.55 -21.49
N GLN A 189 -1.16 27.46 -21.26
CA GLN A 189 -0.43 26.75 -22.32
C GLN A 189 -0.64 25.22 -22.36
N ALA A 190 -1.43 24.64 -21.47
CA ALA A 190 -1.80 23.23 -21.54
C ALA A 190 -3.02 23.07 -22.46
N ILE A 191 -2.89 22.31 -23.55
CA ILE A 191 -4.04 21.81 -24.29
C ILE A 191 -4.63 20.72 -23.42
N CYS A 192 -5.73 21.03 -22.72
CA CYS A 192 -6.48 20.05 -21.96
C CYS A 192 -7.62 19.52 -22.85
N GLU A 193 -7.56 18.25 -23.21
CA GLU A 193 -8.72 17.56 -23.76
C GLU A 193 -9.53 16.98 -22.62
N HIS A 194 -10.80 17.36 -22.53
CA HIS A 194 -11.75 16.94 -21.52
C HIS A 194 -12.65 15.85 -22.07
N TYR A 195 -12.65 14.66 -21.46
CA TYR A 195 -13.57 13.60 -21.76
C TYR A 195 -14.53 13.40 -20.59
N THR A 196 -15.82 13.65 -20.82
CA THR A 196 -16.90 13.30 -19.90
C THR A 196 -17.62 12.07 -20.40
N GLN A 197 -17.91 11.11 -19.55
CA GLN A 197 -18.89 10.06 -19.85
C GLN A 197 -20.28 10.70 -19.92
N LYS A 198 -20.92 10.56 -21.06
CA LYS A 198 -22.36 10.86 -21.22
C LYS A 198 -23.19 9.62 -20.95
#